data_0d647246e19d79d2efbf3b06b0ef81f4
#
_entry.id   0d647246e19d79d2efbf3b06b0ef81f4
#
_cell.length_a   1.000
_cell.length_b   1.000
_cell.length_c   1.000
_cell.angle_alpha   90.00
_cell.angle_beta   90.00
_cell.angle_gamma   90.00
#
_symmetry.space_group_name_H-M   'P 1'
#
loop_
_entity.id
_entity.type
_entity.pdbx_description
1 polymer ?
#
loop_
_entity_poly.entity_id
_entity_poly.type
_entity_poly.pdbx_seq_one_letter_code
_entity_poly.pdbx_strand_id
1 'polypeptide(L)'
;MIPMQNDITNYRSYLRCVQDLLDSPEVQSMKDIPHHPGTSCYEHSVFVSYVAFRLARRWGLDYTAAARAGLLHDLYLYDARNKPSYYG
;
A
#
# COMPACT_ATOMS: atom_id res chain seq x y z
N MET A 1 -17.66 15.41 14.16
CA MET A 1 -17.25 14.95 13.92
C MET A 1 -16.16 15.14 13.41
N ILE A 2 -15.51 15.34 13.41
CA ILE A 2 -14.56 15.55 13.10
C ILE A 2 -13.59 14.79 12.67
N PRO A 3 -13.70 13.84 12.41
CA PRO A 3 -12.78 12.93 11.92
C PRO A 3 -12.11 13.36 10.69
N MET A 4 -12.69 14.26 9.97
CA MET A 4 -12.13 14.66 8.74
C MET A 4 -10.75 15.23 8.89
N GLN A 5 -10.54 16.06 9.90
CA GLN A 5 -9.25 16.63 10.13
C GLN A 5 -8.23 15.60 10.56
N ASN A 6 -8.65 14.67 11.42
CA ASN A 6 -7.76 13.59 11.83
C ASN A 6 -7.39 12.67 10.68
N ASP A 7 -8.33 12.43 9.80
CA ASP A 7 -8.07 11.58 8.64
C ASP A 7 -7.06 12.22 7.71
N ILE A 8 -7.16 13.52 7.48
CA ILE A 8 -6.22 14.22 6.64
C ILE A 8 -4.82 14.17 7.26
N THR A 9 -4.73 14.41 8.55
CA THR A 9 -3.44 14.37 9.25
C THR A 9 -2.83 12.98 9.19
N ASN A 10 -3.63 11.96 9.41
CA ASN A 10 -3.16 10.58 9.35
C ASN A 10 -2.69 10.23 7.94
N TYR A 11 -3.43 10.67 6.94
CA TYR A 11 -3.08 10.35 5.57
C TYR A 11 -1.77 11.03 5.16
N ARG A 12 -1.56 12.27 5.58
CA ARG A 12 -0.30 12.96 5.31
C ARG A 12 0.87 12.26 5.97
N SER A 13 0.70 11.83 7.21
CA SER A 13 1.75 11.08 7.90
C SER A 13 2.04 9.77 7.17
N TYR A 14 1.00 9.10 6.73
CA TYR A 14 1.13 7.87 5.96
C TYR A 14 1.94 8.12 4.68
N LEU A 15 1.61 9.17 3.94
CA LEU A 15 2.30 9.46 2.69
C LEU A 15 3.78 9.67 2.91
N ARG A 16 4.17 10.31 4.01
CA ARG A 16 5.59 10.49 4.31
C ARG A 16 6.32 9.17 4.46
N CYS A 17 5.61 8.16 4.92
CA CYS A 17 6.22 6.85 5.12
C CYS A 17 6.44 6.10 3.81
N VAL A 18 5.63 6.36 2.79
CA VAL A 18 5.59 5.53 1.60
C VAL A 18 5.71 6.30 0.29
N GLN A 19 5.91 7.61 0.33
CA GLN A 19 5.88 8.42 -0.89
C GLN A 19 6.87 7.92 -1.94
N ASP A 20 8.07 7.56 -1.51
CA ASP A 20 9.07 7.04 -2.43
C ASP A 20 8.60 5.75 -3.11
N LEU A 21 7.93 4.89 -2.37
CA LEU A 21 7.39 3.66 -2.95
C LEU A 21 6.23 3.94 -3.90
N LEU A 22 5.34 4.85 -3.51
CA LEU A 22 4.21 5.19 -4.37
C LEU A 22 4.68 5.79 -5.69
N ASP A 23 5.79 6.49 -5.68
CA ASP A 23 6.33 7.11 -6.89
C ASP A 23 7.15 6.15 -7.73
N SER A 24 7.42 4.95 -7.24
CA SER A 24 8.23 3.99 -7.98
C SER A 24 7.46 3.45 -9.18
N PRO A 25 8.16 3.16 -10.29
CA PRO A 25 7.50 2.57 -11.46
C PRO A 25 6.83 1.25 -11.14
N GLU A 26 7.44 0.46 -10.26
CA GLU A 26 6.90 -0.84 -9.90
C GLU A 26 5.53 -0.72 -9.25
N VAL A 27 5.40 0.18 -8.28
CA VAL A 27 4.12 0.37 -7.61
C VAL A 27 3.11 1.01 -8.57
N GLN A 28 3.57 1.98 -9.37
CA GLN A 28 2.68 2.63 -10.34
C GLN A 28 2.12 1.63 -11.34
N SER A 29 2.89 0.62 -11.70
CA SER A 29 2.44 -0.38 -12.68
C SER A 29 1.25 -1.18 -12.16
N MET A 30 1.04 -1.23 -10.86
CA MET A 30 -0.11 -1.94 -10.30
C MET A 30 -1.44 -1.27 -10.64
N LYS A 31 -1.42 -0.04 -11.13
CA LYS A 31 -2.64 0.64 -11.56
C LYS A 31 -3.28 -0.05 -12.76
N ASP A 32 -2.48 -0.75 -13.53
CA ASP A 32 -2.96 -1.44 -14.73
C ASP A 32 -3.38 -2.87 -14.46
N ILE A 33 -3.28 -3.33 -13.22
CA ILE A 33 -3.63 -4.70 -12.86
C ILE A 33 -4.96 -4.68 -12.12
N PRO A 34 -6.01 -5.27 -12.68
CA PRO A 34 -7.30 -5.28 -11.97
C PRO A 34 -7.27 -6.23 -10.79
N HIS A 35 -7.88 -5.81 -9.70
CA HIS A 35 -8.03 -6.64 -8.51
C HIS A 35 -9.45 -7.17 -8.43
N HIS A 36 -10.41 -6.25 -8.55
CA HIS A 36 -11.82 -6.54 -8.64
C HIS A 36 -12.39 -5.67 -9.76
N PRO A 37 -13.58 -5.93 -10.24
CA PRO A 37 -14.22 -4.97 -11.14
C PRO A 37 -14.24 -3.58 -10.50
N GLY A 38 -13.63 -2.62 -11.17
CA GLY A 38 -13.61 -1.24 -10.70
C GLY A 38 -12.51 -0.90 -9.73
N THR A 39 -11.64 -1.84 -9.37
CA THR A 39 -10.55 -1.58 -8.43
C THR A 39 -9.26 -2.16 -8.95
N SER A 40 -8.21 -1.36 -8.95
CA SER A 40 -6.89 -1.83 -9.37
C SER A 40 -6.13 -2.40 -8.19
N CYS A 41 -5.08 -3.15 -8.50
CA CYS A 41 -4.18 -3.65 -7.47
C CYS A 41 -3.50 -2.52 -6.71
N TYR A 42 -3.24 -1.41 -7.41
CA TYR A 42 -2.66 -0.24 -6.76
C TYR A 42 -3.58 0.27 -5.65
N GLU A 43 -4.85 0.44 -5.95
CA GLU A 43 -5.81 0.95 -4.98
C GLU A 43 -5.94 0.00 -3.79
N HIS A 44 -5.99 -1.29 -4.07
CA HIS A 44 -6.08 -2.28 -3.01
C HIS A 44 -4.84 -2.26 -2.12
N SER A 45 -3.66 -2.20 -2.74
CA SER A 45 -2.41 -2.21 -2.00
C SER A 45 -2.26 -0.97 -1.12
N VAL A 46 -2.65 0.19 -1.64
CA VAL A 46 -2.62 1.42 -0.85
C VAL A 46 -3.58 1.31 0.32
N PHE A 47 -4.76 0.76 0.09
CA PHE A 47 -5.73 0.58 1.16
C PHE A 47 -5.18 -0.32 2.27
N VAL A 48 -4.64 -1.46 1.92
CA VAL A 48 -4.08 -2.40 2.89
C VAL A 48 -2.91 -1.77 3.63
N SER A 49 -2.05 -1.07 2.91
CA SER A 49 -0.90 -0.39 3.48
C SER A 49 -1.33 0.68 4.49
N TYR A 50 -2.36 1.44 4.15
CA TYR A 50 -2.86 2.48 5.03
C TYR A 50 -3.50 1.89 6.29
N VAL A 51 -4.25 0.81 6.15
CA VAL A 51 -4.84 0.14 7.31
C VAL A 51 -3.74 -0.38 8.23
N ALA A 52 -2.70 -0.99 7.66
CA ALA A 52 -1.57 -1.46 8.46
C ALA A 52 -0.88 -0.31 9.20
N PHE A 53 -0.73 0.82 8.54
CA PHE A 53 -0.18 2.02 9.15
C PHE A 53 -1.02 2.46 10.36
N ARG A 54 -2.34 2.54 10.18
CA ARG A 54 -3.23 3.00 11.22
C ARG A 54 -3.23 2.05 12.42
N LEU A 55 -3.24 0.76 12.17
CA LEU A 55 -3.22 -0.23 13.24
C LEU A 55 -1.90 -0.19 14.00
N ALA A 56 -0.79 -0.09 13.28
CA ALA A 56 0.52 -0.04 13.93
C ALA A 56 0.64 1.20 14.82
N ARG A 57 0.15 2.34 14.35
CA ARG A 57 0.18 3.55 15.18
C ARG A 57 -0.65 3.39 16.44
N ARG A 58 -1.80 2.79 16.29
CA ARG A 58 -2.70 2.59 17.43
C ARG A 58 -2.06 1.73 18.50
N TRP A 59 -1.29 0.73 18.09
CA TRP A 59 -0.69 -0.22 19.02
C TRP A 59 0.75 0.11 19.39
N GLY A 60 1.24 1.25 18.99
CA GLY A 60 2.59 1.66 19.35
C GLY A 60 3.68 0.89 18.65
N LEU A 61 3.39 0.34 17.49
CA LEU A 61 4.37 -0.40 16.70
C LEU A 61 5.00 0.50 15.65
N ASP A 62 5.98 -0.04 14.93
CA ASP A 62 6.66 0.70 13.88
C ASP A 62 5.73 0.87 12.68
N TYR A 63 5.03 2.00 12.65
CA TYR A 63 4.04 2.23 11.61
C TYR A 63 4.66 2.52 10.24
N THR A 64 5.88 3.03 10.21
CA THR A 64 6.56 3.23 8.93
C THR A 64 6.88 1.88 8.29
N ALA A 65 7.42 0.96 9.07
CA ALA A 65 7.71 -0.37 8.57
C ALA A 65 6.43 -1.09 8.15
N ALA A 66 5.36 -0.93 8.93
CA ALA A 66 4.09 -1.59 8.61
C ALA A 66 3.51 -1.10 7.29
N ALA A 67 3.54 0.22 7.07
CA ALA A 67 3.03 0.80 5.84
C ALA A 67 3.82 0.32 4.63
N ARG A 68 5.14 0.35 4.73
CA ARG A 68 5.99 -0.05 3.62
C ARG A 68 5.87 -1.53 3.32
N ALA A 69 5.84 -2.35 4.37
CA ALA A 69 5.68 -3.79 4.19
C ALA A 69 4.35 -4.12 3.52
N GLY A 70 3.28 -3.41 3.87
CA GLY A 70 1.98 -3.63 3.24
C GLY A 70 2.00 -3.40 1.75
N LEU A 71 2.63 -2.31 1.30
CA LEU A 71 2.76 -2.04 -0.13
C LEU A 71 3.64 -3.07 -0.82
N LEU A 72 4.78 -3.37 -0.24
CA LEU A 72 5.75 -4.27 -0.85
C LEU A 72 5.24 -5.71 -0.89
N HIS A 73 4.48 -6.11 0.10
CA HIS A 73 3.93 -7.46 0.13
C HIS A 73 3.04 -7.71 -1.08
N ASP A 74 2.14 -6.79 -1.37
CA ASP A 74 1.25 -6.93 -2.51
C ASP A 74 2.02 -6.87 -3.83
N LEU A 75 2.98 -5.96 -3.92
CA LEU A 75 3.80 -5.86 -5.11
C LEU A 75 4.53 -7.18 -5.38
N TYR A 76 5.05 -7.79 -4.35
CA TYR A 76 5.73 -9.05 -4.47
C TYR A 76 4.82 -10.14 -5.00
N LEU A 77 3.59 -10.20 -4.48
CA LEU A 77 2.63 -11.20 -4.92
C LEU A 77 2.28 -11.06 -6.39
N TYR A 78 2.05 -9.81 -6.81
CA TYR A 78 1.68 -9.58 -8.20
C TYR A 78 2.84 -9.79 -9.14
N ASP A 79 4.03 -9.39 -8.73
CA ASP A 79 5.21 -9.59 -9.52
C ASP A 79 5.45 -11.07 -9.75
N ALA A 80 5.30 -11.87 -8.71
CA ALA A 80 5.48 -13.31 -8.81
C ALA A 80 4.44 -13.94 -9.73
N ARG A 81 3.21 -13.45 -9.70
CA ARG A 81 2.14 -14.00 -10.55
C ARG A 81 2.31 -13.67 -12.01
N ASN A 82 2.81 -12.48 -12.28
CA ASN A 82 2.87 -11.98 -13.65
C ASN A 82 4.13 -12.35 -14.37
N LYS A 83 5.13 -12.83 -13.67
CA LYS A 83 6.36 -13.26 -14.32
C LYS A 83 6.17 -14.60 -14.97
N PRO A 84 6.81 -14.83 -16.12
CA PRO A 84 6.86 -16.17 -16.68
C PRO A 84 7.42 -17.08 -15.62
N SER A 85 6.95 -18.27 -15.62
CA SER A 85 7.36 -19.19 -14.59
C SER A 85 8.84 -19.51 -14.68
N TYR A 86 9.57 -19.09 -13.71
CA TYR A 86 10.93 -19.51 -13.58
C TYR A 86 11.04 -20.89 -13.03
N TYR A 87 9.99 -21.29 -12.38
CA TYR A 87 10.04 -22.48 -11.62
C TYR A 87 9.35 -23.62 -12.28
N GLY A 88 8.77 -23.36 -13.37
CA GLY A 88 7.99 -24.41 -13.88
C GLY A 88 8.05 -24.67 -15.23
#